data_c04a928f52c999ddf82cb80f18c2282c
#
_entry.id   c04a928f52c999ddf82cb80f18c2282c
#
_cell.length_a   1.000
_cell.length_b   1.000
_cell.length_c   1.000
_cell.angle_alpha   90.00
_cell.angle_beta   90.00
_cell.angle_gamma   90.00
#
_symmetry.space_group_name_H-M   'P 1'
#
loop_
_entity.id
_entity.type
_entity.pdbx_description
1 polymer ?
#
loop_
_entity_poly.entity_id
_entity_poly.type
_entity_poly.pdbx_seq_one_letter_code
_entity_poly.pdbx_strand_id
1 'polypeptide(L)'
;ARYEIKTGMYAAHSHRLVDTDGCLIENEQAKQVVRQIKHLMGKFGIEPYDEDTGVGFMRHVVVRVGHESGEMLVTLVTNDDEFPASRAFCRELVHRCPFITTVVQNVNTRQTNVILGEKENRLYGPGFILDTLCGLSFRISSKSFYQVNSEQTEVLYNTAINLAGLDGTQDVIDAYCGTGTIGLVAASRGARSVVGVDSVESAIRDARENARHNGIENAHFVVGDASAFMREFAAGDGSADEGVSSDGDSSTNAGSAEGETVVFMDPPRAGSTEEFLDSLATLAPQRVVYISCN
;
A
#
# COMPACT_ATOMS: atom_id res chain seq x y z
N ALA A 1 -35.40 -16.10 -3.16
CA ALA A 1 -35.31 -15.28 -1.95
C ALA A 1 -34.60 -13.98 -2.34
N ARG A 2 -35.19 -12.84 -1.99
CA ARG A 2 -34.46 -11.58 -2.14
C ARG A 2 -33.67 -11.41 -0.85
N TYR A 3 -32.36 -11.42 -0.97
CA TYR A 3 -31.46 -11.16 0.16
C TYR A 3 -31.61 -9.71 0.62
N GLU A 4 -31.62 -9.50 1.93
CA GLU A 4 -31.46 -8.15 2.48
C GLU A 4 -29.96 -7.82 2.45
N ILE A 5 -29.56 -6.91 1.55
CA ILE A 5 -28.16 -6.49 1.43
C ILE A 5 -27.93 -5.37 2.46
N LYS A 6 -27.07 -5.65 3.44
CA LYS A 6 -26.61 -4.66 4.44
C LYS A 6 -25.18 -4.28 4.12
N THR A 7 -24.85 -3.01 4.34
CA THR A 7 -23.49 -2.44 4.20
C THR A 7 -23.13 -1.71 5.47
N GLY A 8 -21.85 -1.73 5.84
CA GLY A 8 -21.36 -1.09 7.05
C GLY A 8 -20.01 -1.65 7.48
N MET A 9 -19.59 -1.31 8.67
CA MET A 9 -18.39 -1.83 9.33
C MET A 9 -18.76 -2.85 10.40
N TYR A 10 -17.96 -3.87 10.58
CA TYR A 10 -18.17 -4.80 11.69
C TYR A 10 -17.85 -4.14 13.03
N ALA A 11 -18.74 -4.29 14.00
CA ALA A 11 -18.45 -3.93 15.37
C ALA A 11 -17.32 -4.81 15.92
N ALA A 12 -16.45 -4.24 16.75
CA ALA A 12 -15.29 -4.93 17.30
C ALA A 12 -15.67 -6.31 17.88
N HIS A 13 -14.86 -7.31 17.56
CA HIS A 13 -15.04 -8.71 18.01
C HIS A 13 -16.38 -9.36 17.64
N SER A 14 -17.03 -8.94 16.54
CA SER A 14 -18.30 -9.50 16.11
C SER A 14 -18.51 -9.38 14.59
N HIS A 15 -19.48 -10.15 14.05
CA HIS A 15 -19.96 -9.98 12.66
C HIS A 15 -21.20 -9.06 12.60
N ARG A 16 -21.52 -8.33 13.65
CA ARG A 16 -22.62 -7.36 13.65
C ARG A 16 -22.24 -6.11 12.85
N LEU A 17 -22.95 -5.86 11.76
CA LEU A 17 -22.73 -4.66 10.95
C LEU A 17 -23.26 -3.41 11.67
N VAL A 18 -22.45 -2.37 11.66
CA VAL A 18 -22.82 -1.00 12.02
C VAL A 18 -22.95 -0.22 10.73
N ASP A 19 -24.11 0.37 10.51
CA ASP A 19 -24.38 1.22 9.35
C ASP A 19 -23.48 2.45 9.36
N THR A 20 -22.83 2.73 8.24
CA THR A 20 -21.91 3.86 8.07
C THR A 20 -22.44 4.93 7.12
N ASP A 21 -23.68 4.85 6.65
CA ASP A 21 -24.28 5.85 5.74
C ASP A 21 -24.21 7.28 6.30
N GLY A 22 -24.25 7.44 7.61
CA GLY A 22 -24.11 8.71 8.34
C GLY A 22 -22.68 9.06 8.76
N CYS A 23 -21.68 8.31 8.39
CA CYS A 23 -20.29 8.57 8.80
C CYS A 23 -19.78 9.91 8.24
N LEU A 24 -19.30 10.80 9.11
CA LEU A 24 -18.84 12.14 8.72
C LEU A 24 -17.42 12.16 8.14
N ILE A 25 -16.64 11.11 8.37
CA ILE A 25 -15.25 11.03 7.90
C ILE A 25 -15.09 10.21 6.62
N GLU A 26 -16.10 9.46 6.20
CA GLU A 26 -16.06 8.77 4.91
C GLU A 26 -16.22 9.73 3.73
N ASN A 27 -15.50 9.47 2.66
CA ASN A 27 -15.62 10.21 1.41
C ASN A 27 -17.02 10.03 0.80
N GLU A 28 -17.70 11.12 0.45
CA GLU A 28 -19.08 11.09 -0.06
C GLU A 28 -19.23 10.35 -1.39
N GLN A 29 -18.24 10.44 -2.28
CA GLN A 29 -18.26 9.68 -3.54
C GLN A 29 -18.07 8.18 -3.28
N ALA A 30 -17.24 7.80 -2.29
CA ALA A 30 -17.10 6.42 -1.86
C ALA A 30 -18.43 5.85 -1.33
N LYS A 31 -19.16 6.60 -0.49
CA LYS A 31 -20.51 6.23 -0.06
C LYS A 31 -21.46 6.04 -1.23
N GLN A 32 -21.41 6.96 -2.21
CA GLN A 32 -22.23 6.84 -3.44
C GLN A 32 -21.92 5.54 -4.17
N VAL A 33 -20.63 5.18 -4.33
CA VAL A 33 -20.22 3.91 -4.96
C VAL A 33 -20.80 2.71 -4.22
N VAL A 34 -20.67 2.66 -2.90
CA VAL A 34 -21.20 1.56 -2.08
C VAL A 34 -22.71 1.41 -2.25
N ARG A 35 -23.47 2.54 -2.24
CA ARG A 35 -24.93 2.54 -2.50
C ARG A 35 -25.26 2.00 -3.89
N GLN A 36 -24.48 2.37 -4.93
CA GLN A 36 -24.70 1.86 -6.29
C GLN A 36 -24.35 0.37 -6.40
N ILE A 37 -23.28 -0.09 -5.75
CA ILE A 37 -22.94 -1.52 -5.70
C ILE A 37 -24.08 -2.30 -5.05
N LYS A 38 -24.58 -1.86 -3.90
CA LYS A 38 -25.74 -2.47 -3.23
C LYS A 38 -26.97 -2.58 -4.14
N HIS A 39 -27.28 -1.51 -4.87
CA HIS A 39 -28.39 -1.50 -5.85
C HIS A 39 -28.13 -2.52 -6.98
N LEU A 40 -26.92 -2.53 -7.54
CA LEU A 40 -26.55 -3.42 -8.65
C LEU A 40 -26.48 -4.90 -8.21
N MET A 41 -26.06 -5.20 -7.00
CA MET A 41 -26.15 -6.55 -6.44
C MET A 41 -27.60 -7.07 -6.49
N GLY A 42 -28.56 -6.26 -6.05
CA GLY A 42 -29.98 -6.61 -6.13
C GLY A 42 -30.47 -6.79 -7.57
N LYS A 43 -30.01 -5.95 -8.52
CA LYS A 43 -30.38 -6.02 -9.94
C LYS A 43 -29.81 -7.27 -10.63
N PHE A 44 -28.56 -7.62 -10.38
CA PHE A 44 -27.85 -8.74 -11.01
C PHE A 44 -27.97 -10.07 -10.24
N GLY A 45 -28.70 -10.09 -9.11
CA GLY A 45 -28.87 -11.30 -8.28
C GLY A 45 -27.58 -11.75 -7.60
N ILE A 46 -26.68 -10.81 -7.27
CA ILE A 46 -25.43 -11.08 -6.57
C ILE A 46 -25.70 -11.17 -5.07
N GLU A 47 -25.35 -12.31 -4.49
CA GLU A 47 -25.60 -12.61 -3.08
C GLU A 47 -24.56 -11.92 -2.18
N PRO A 48 -24.98 -11.28 -1.08
CA PRO A 48 -24.05 -10.87 -0.05
C PRO A 48 -23.46 -12.09 0.63
N TYR A 49 -22.18 -12.03 0.99
CA TYR A 49 -21.52 -13.08 1.76
C TYR A 49 -21.92 -12.97 3.23
N ASP A 50 -22.14 -14.10 3.85
CA ASP A 50 -22.42 -14.24 5.27
C ASP A 50 -21.21 -14.90 5.95
N GLU A 51 -20.56 -14.17 6.86
CA GLU A 51 -19.32 -14.59 7.52
C GLU A 51 -19.56 -15.75 8.52
N ASP A 52 -20.79 -15.92 9.03
CA ASP A 52 -21.12 -16.98 9.97
C ASP A 52 -21.36 -18.32 9.26
N THR A 53 -21.91 -18.28 8.05
CA THR A 53 -22.21 -19.49 7.26
C THR A 53 -21.18 -19.79 6.19
N GLY A 54 -20.37 -18.81 5.80
CA GLY A 54 -19.42 -18.94 4.70
C GLY A 54 -20.07 -18.98 3.32
N VAL A 55 -21.35 -18.57 3.20
CA VAL A 55 -22.13 -18.63 1.97
C VAL A 55 -22.36 -17.24 1.39
N GLY A 56 -22.39 -17.14 0.06
CA GLY A 56 -22.59 -15.90 -0.67
C GLY A 56 -21.39 -15.52 -1.52
N PHE A 57 -21.50 -14.45 -2.27
CA PHE A 57 -20.51 -14.04 -3.27
C PHE A 57 -19.75 -12.76 -2.90
N MET A 58 -20.46 -11.63 -2.70
CA MET A 58 -19.83 -10.34 -2.42
C MET A 58 -19.50 -10.19 -0.94
N ARG A 59 -18.21 -10.15 -0.60
CA ARG A 59 -17.73 -10.09 0.78
C ARG A 59 -17.49 -8.66 1.26
N HIS A 60 -16.61 -7.93 0.57
CA HIS A 60 -16.24 -6.58 0.95
C HIS A 60 -16.15 -5.68 -0.27
N VAL A 61 -16.24 -4.39 -0.03
CA VAL A 61 -15.91 -3.34 -0.98
C VAL A 61 -14.86 -2.43 -0.34
N VAL A 62 -13.71 -2.31 -0.98
CA VAL A 62 -12.67 -1.37 -0.56
C VAL A 62 -12.61 -0.26 -1.60
N VAL A 63 -12.77 0.98 -1.16
CA VAL A 63 -12.68 2.16 -2.02
C VAL A 63 -11.47 2.97 -1.61
N ARG A 64 -10.60 3.24 -2.57
CA ARG A 64 -9.45 4.13 -2.40
C ARG A 64 -9.67 5.37 -3.26
N VAL A 65 -9.45 6.53 -2.67
CA VAL A 65 -9.59 7.83 -3.35
C VAL A 65 -8.27 8.54 -3.23
N GLY A 66 -7.70 8.95 -4.35
CA GLY A 66 -6.54 9.85 -4.39
C GLY A 66 -6.97 11.22 -3.88
N HIS A 67 -6.24 11.76 -2.92
CA HIS A 67 -6.58 13.02 -2.26
C HIS A 67 -6.45 14.21 -3.24
N GLU A 68 -5.31 14.31 -3.90
CA GLU A 68 -5.02 15.37 -4.86
C GLU A 68 -5.61 15.08 -6.24
N SER A 69 -5.54 13.83 -6.70
CA SER A 69 -5.98 13.46 -8.03
C SER A 69 -7.50 13.33 -8.16
N GLY A 70 -8.19 12.99 -7.07
CA GLY A 70 -9.59 12.59 -7.09
C GLY A 70 -9.85 11.25 -7.80
N GLU A 71 -8.83 10.55 -8.27
CA GLU A 71 -8.97 9.23 -8.88
C GLU A 71 -9.50 8.21 -7.89
N MET A 72 -10.33 7.28 -8.37
CA MET A 72 -10.97 6.30 -7.49
C MET A 72 -10.76 4.87 -7.97
N LEU A 73 -10.24 4.03 -7.06
CA LEU A 73 -10.12 2.59 -7.22
C LEU A 73 -11.15 1.89 -6.35
N VAL A 74 -11.94 1.03 -6.98
CA VAL A 74 -12.94 0.19 -6.30
C VAL A 74 -12.49 -1.26 -6.38
N THR A 75 -12.28 -1.88 -5.22
CA THR A 75 -11.98 -3.30 -5.09
C THR A 75 -13.19 -4.05 -4.60
N LEU A 76 -13.71 -4.95 -5.43
CA LEU A 76 -14.81 -5.85 -5.11
C LEU A 76 -14.23 -7.17 -4.60
N VAL A 77 -14.37 -7.44 -3.31
CA VAL A 77 -13.87 -8.68 -2.72
C VAL A 77 -14.94 -9.75 -2.82
N THR A 78 -14.61 -10.84 -3.48
CA THR A 78 -15.56 -11.92 -3.80
C THR A 78 -15.11 -13.26 -3.22
N ASN A 79 -16.08 -14.12 -2.91
CA ASN A 79 -15.83 -15.48 -2.41
C ASN A 79 -15.54 -16.48 -3.52
N ASP A 80 -15.70 -16.08 -4.78
CA ASP A 80 -15.45 -16.92 -5.95
C ASP A 80 -14.77 -16.09 -7.05
N ASP A 81 -14.01 -16.76 -7.91
CA ASP A 81 -13.35 -16.16 -9.07
C ASP A 81 -14.34 -15.86 -10.21
N GLU A 82 -15.34 -16.70 -10.39
CA GLU A 82 -16.38 -16.49 -11.41
C GLU A 82 -17.37 -15.40 -10.97
N PHE A 83 -17.15 -14.18 -11.45
CA PHE A 83 -18.07 -13.09 -11.18
C PHE A 83 -19.20 -13.04 -12.23
N PRO A 84 -20.44 -13.44 -11.86
CA PRO A 84 -21.57 -13.47 -12.78
C PRO A 84 -21.86 -12.09 -13.34
N ALA A 85 -21.95 -11.97 -14.68
CA ALA A 85 -22.23 -10.74 -15.40
C ALA A 85 -21.27 -9.57 -15.09
N SER A 86 -20.02 -9.83 -14.70
CA SER A 86 -19.02 -8.83 -14.29
C SER A 86 -18.91 -7.64 -15.25
N ARG A 87 -18.88 -7.89 -16.56
CA ARG A 87 -18.80 -6.83 -17.59
C ARG A 87 -20.01 -5.90 -17.57
N ALA A 88 -21.22 -6.45 -17.43
CA ALA A 88 -22.45 -5.65 -17.37
C ALA A 88 -22.56 -4.89 -16.05
N PHE A 89 -22.20 -5.53 -14.95
CA PHE A 89 -22.13 -4.93 -13.63
C PHE A 89 -21.17 -3.73 -13.60
N CYS A 90 -19.93 -3.92 -14.04
CA CYS A 90 -18.92 -2.85 -14.05
C CYS A 90 -19.28 -1.71 -14.99
N ARG A 91 -19.78 -2.01 -16.19
CA ARG A 91 -20.24 -0.97 -17.12
C ARG A 91 -21.34 -0.11 -16.52
N GLU A 92 -22.32 -0.71 -15.84
CA GLU A 92 -23.39 0.04 -15.20
C GLU A 92 -22.92 0.80 -13.95
N LEU A 93 -22.01 0.21 -13.16
CA LEU A 93 -21.40 0.89 -12.02
C LEU A 93 -20.65 2.16 -12.46
N VAL A 94 -19.80 2.06 -13.46
CA VAL A 94 -19.03 3.20 -13.99
C VAL A 94 -19.95 4.22 -14.66
N HIS A 95 -21.01 3.78 -15.35
CA HIS A 95 -22.00 4.71 -15.90
C HIS A 95 -22.71 5.55 -14.82
N ARG A 96 -23.01 4.94 -13.67
CA ARG A 96 -23.64 5.61 -12.52
C ARG A 96 -22.67 6.43 -11.67
N CYS A 97 -21.40 6.04 -11.66
CA CYS A 97 -20.30 6.66 -10.93
C CYS A 97 -19.14 6.95 -11.88
N PRO A 98 -19.25 7.97 -12.76
CA PRO A 98 -18.26 8.23 -13.80
C PRO A 98 -16.91 8.71 -13.29
N PHE A 99 -16.80 9.01 -11.99
CA PHE A 99 -15.57 9.36 -11.30
C PHE A 99 -14.74 8.14 -10.88
N ILE A 100 -15.22 6.90 -11.11
CA ILE A 100 -14.43 5.69 -10.90
C ILE A 100 -13.37 5.57 -12.00
N THR A 101 -12.10 5.55 -11.59
CA THR A 101 -10.95 5.37 -12.48
C THR A 101 -10.74 3.90 -12.82
N THR A 102 -10.90 3.01 -11.84
CA THR A 102 -10.65 1.57 -12.03
C THR A 102 -11.47 0.70 -11.07
N VAL A 103 -11.79 -0.52 -11.54
CA VAL A 103 -12.47 -1.55 -10.74
C VAL A 103 -11.67 -2.84 -10.81
N VAL A 104 -11.38 -3.42 -9.66
CA VAL A 104 -10.67 -4.69 -9.50
C VAL A 104 -11.55 -5.67 -8.72
N GLN A 105 -11.60 -6.92 -9.14
CA GLN A 105 -12.10 -8.02 -8.33
C GLN A 105 -10.92 -8.61 -7.56
N ASN A 106 -11.05 -8.73 -6.25
CA ASN A 106 -10.12 -9.47 -5.41
C ASN A 106 -10.81 -10.74 -4.91
N VAL A 107 -10.22 -11.90 -5.20
CA VAL A 107 -10.79 -13.19 -4.84
C VAL A 107 -10.26 -13.62 -3.48
N ASN A 108 -11.14 -13.71 -2.49
CA ASN A 108 -10.82 -14.18 -1.15
C ASN A 108 -11.79 -15.26 -0.69
N THR A 109 -11.37 -16.49 -0.77
CA THR A 109 -12.15 -17.67 -0.33
C THR A 109 -11.81 -18.11 1.10
N ARG A 110 -10.87 -17.42 1.77
CA ARG A 110 -10.40 -17.77 3.12
C ARG A 110 -11.42 -17.33 4.18
N GLN A 111 -11.68 -18.18 5.13
CA GLN A 111 -12.49 -17.85 6.32
C GLN A 111 -11.59 -17.28 7.43
N THR A 112 -11.07 -16.07 7.20
CA THR A 112 -10.16 -15.35 8.12
C THR A 112 -10.53 -13.88 8.13
N ASN A 113 -10.00 -13.14 9.11
CA ASN A 113 -10.20 -11.68 9.21
C ASN A 113 -9.44 -10.88 8.14
N VAL A 114 -8.69 -11.53 7.27
CA VAL A 114 -7.96 -10.89 6.18
C VAL A 114 -8.95 -10.53 5.06
N ILE A 115 -9.07 -9.26 4.75
CA ILE A 115 -10.03 -8.76 3.76
C ILE A 115 -9.64 -9.14 2.33
N LEU A 116 -8.36 -8.95 1.96
CA LEU A 116 -7.88 -9.15 0.60
C LEU A 116 -7.25 -10.54 0.41
N GLY A 117 -7.64 -11.22 -0.66
CA GLY A 117 -7.02 -12.47 -1.12
C GLY A 117 -5.81 -12.24 -2.02
N GLU A 118 -5.21 -13.34 -2.50
CA GLU A 118 -4.01 -13.28 -3.34
C GLU A 118 -4.34 -12.95 -4.81
N LYS A 119 -5.43 -13.50 -5.33
CA LYS A 119 -5.81 -13.37 -6.73
C LYS A 119 -6.60 -12.11 -7.00
N GLU A 120 -6.24 -11.41 -8.08
CA GLU A 120 -6.95 -10.22 -8.56
C GLU A 120 -7.24 -10.30 -10.05
N ASN A 121 -8.41 -9.82 -10.42
CA ASN A 121 -8.86 -9.70 -11.81
C ASN A 121 -9.22 -8.24 -12.06
N ARG A 122 -8.58 -7.62 -13.05
CA ARG A 122 -8.93 -6.26 -13.46
C ARG A 122 -10.24 -6.29 -14.26
N LEU A 123 -11.25 -5.59 -13.78
CA LEU A 123 -12.57 -5.54 -14.41
C LEU A 123 -12.77 -4.29 -15.26
N TYR A 124 -12.17 -3.15 -14.86
CA TYR A 124 -12.26 -1.88 -15.57
C TYR A 124 -11.04 -1.00 -15.24
N GLY A 125 -10.61 -0.18 -16.21
CA GLY A 125 -9.52 0.78 -16.03
C GLY A 125 -8.13 0.13 -15.92
N PRO A 126 -7.13 0.89 -15.42
CA PRO A 126 -5.73 0.42 -15.38
C PRO A 126 -5.43 -0.59 -14.26
N GLY A 127 -6.25 -0.71 -13.22
CA GLY A 127 -6.02 -1.55 -12.04
C GLY A 127 -5.32 -0.83 -10.88
N PHE A 128 -5.06 0.46 -11.02
CA PHE A 128 -4.44 1.33 -10.03
C PHE A 128 -4.95 2.76 -10.19
N ILE A 129 -4.66 3.60 -9.23
CA ILE A 129 -4.81 5.06 -9.31
C ILE A 129 -3.47 5.73 -9.07
N LEU A 130 -3.34 6.98 -9.50
CA LEU A 130 -2.22 7.84 -9.17
C LEU A 130 -2.68 8.88 -8.15
N ASP A 131 -1.80 9.21 -7.21
CA ASP A 131 -2.02 10.32 -6.29
C ASP A 131 -0.70 11.06 -6.05
N THR A 132 -0.78 12.31 -5.62
CA THR A 132 0.40 13.13 -5.34
C THR A 132 0.61 13.23 -3.83
N LEU A 133 1.86 13.05 -3.38
CA LEU A 133 2.26 13.19 -1.99
C LEU A 133 3.67 13.82 -1.96
N CYS A 134 3.85 14.91 -1.22
CA CYS A 134 5.12 15.63 -1.12
C CYS A 134 5.72 16.06 -2.49
N GLY A 135 4.86 16.28 -3.50
CA GLY A 135 5.26 16.66 -4.86
C GLY A 135 5.66 15.50 -5.77
N LEU A 136 5.59 14.26 -5.30
CA LEU A 136 5.81 13.05 -6.09
C LEU A 136 4.49 12.35 -6.43
N SER A 137 4.43 11.70 -7.59
CA SER A 137 3.27 10.92 -8.00
C SER A 137 3.46 9.46 -7.61
N PHE A 138 2.49 8.91 -6.88
CA PHE A 138 2.50 7.52 -6.42
C PHE A 138 1.40 6.69 -7.05
N ARG A 139 1.79 5.52 -7.53
CA ARG A 139 0.87 4.48 -7.96
C ARG A 139 0.33 3.75 -6.73
N ILE A 140 -1.00 3.67 -6.63
CA ILE A 140 -1.71 3.02 -5.55
C ILE A 140 -2.52 1.88 -6.13
N SER A 141 -2.15 0.65 -5.82
CA SER A 141 -2.90 -0.56 -6.19
C SER A 141 -3.87 -0.96 -5.07
N SER A 142 -4.71 -1.97 -5.32
CA SER A 142 -5.67 -2.48 -4.33
C SER A 142 -5.00 -2.97 -3.05
N LYS A 143 -3.81 -3.56 -3.14
CA LYS A 143 -3.05 -4.15 -2.03
C LYS A 143 -2.00 -3.22 -1.42
N SER A 144 -1.66 -2.11 -2.09
CA SER A 144 -0.67 -1.17 -1.58
C SER A 144 -1.11 -0.59 -0.25
N PHE A 145 -0.22 -0.54 0.73
CA PHE A 145 -0.44 0.33 1.88
C PHE A 145 -0.19 1.78 1.44
N TYR A 146 -1.13 2.65 1.71
CA TYR A 146 -1.02 4.10 1.48
C TYR A 146 -1.74 4.82 2.61
N GLN A 147 -1.12 5.84 3.17
CA GLN A 147 -1.67 6.57 4.30
C GLN A 147 -2.99 7.25 3.91
N VAL A 148 -4.03 7.04 4.71
CA VAL A 148 -5.38 7.52 4.40
C VAL A 148 -5.59 9.02 4.61
N ASN A 149 -4.77 9.66 5.45
CA ASN A 149 -4.81 11.11 5.71
C ASN A 149 -3.62 11.77 5.02
N SER A 150 -3.75 12.04 3.73
CA SER A 150 -2.66 12.56 2.90
C SER A 150 -2.12 13.90 3.39
N GLU A 151 -2.98 14.83 3.85
CA GLU A 151 -2.54 16.12 4.39
C GLU A 151 -1.63 15.96 5.61
N GLN A 152 -2.03 15.11 6.56
CA GLN A 152 -1.20 14.85 7.74
C GLN A 152 0.04 14.02 7.40
N THR A 153 -0.05 13.17 6.39
CA THR A 153 1.10 12.40 5.91
C THR A 153 2.17 13.32 5.31
N GLU A 154 1.77 14.35 4.57
CA GLU A 154 2.73 15.35 4.08
C GLU A 154 3.42 16.09 5.21
N VAL A 155 2.69 16.49 6.23
CA VAL A 155 3.27 17.13 7.43
C VAL A 155 4.24 16.18 8.13
N LEU A 156 3.86 14.91 8.30
CA LEU A 156 4.68 13.87 8.91
C LEU A 156 5.97 13.64 8.12
N TYR A 157 5.86 13.45 6.80
CA TYR A 157 7.02 13.15 5.95
C TYR A 157 7.95 14.35 5.83
N ASN A 158 7.41 15.56 5.65
CA ASN A 158 8.24 16.78 5.66
C ASN A 158 8.97 16.96 7.00
N THR A 159 8.32 16.64 8.12
CA THR A 159 8.96 16.69 9.44
C THR A 159 10.06 15.64 9.55
N ALA A 160 9.80 14.39 9.13
CA ALA A 160 10.77 13.31 9.14
C ALA A 160 12.02 13.63 8.28
N ILE A 161 11.81 14.15 7.07
CA ILE A 161 12.91 14.56 6.18
C ILE A 161 13.71 15.72 6.77
N ASN A 162 13.06 16.70 7.38
CA ASN A 162 13.76 17.81 8.05
C ASN A 162 14.61 17.32 9.24
N LEU A 163 14.11 16.36 10.02
CA LEU A 163 14.85 15.73 11.12
C LEU A 163 16.03 14.89 10.61
N ALA A 164 15.89 14.28 9.45
CA ALA A 164 16.97 13.52 8.80
C ALA A 164 18.16 14.41 8.41
N GLY A 165 17.91 15.70 8.07
CA GLY A 165 18.95 16.69 7.76
C GLY A 165 19.78 16.30 6.56
N LEU A 166 19.13 15.89 5.47
CA LEU A 166 19.77 15.45 4.24
C LEU A 166 20.38 16.64 3.49
N ASP A 167 21.65 16.53 3.09
CA ASP A 167 22.42 17.60 2.40
C ASP A 167 23.18 17.11 1.15
N GLY A 168 22.92 15.86 0.73
CA GLY A 168 23.58 15.24 -0.41
C GLY A 168 24.72 14.26 -0.05
N THR A 169 25.08 14.15 1.21
CA THR A 169 26.15 13.26 1.66
C THR A 169 25.64 11.96 2.31
N GLN A 170 24.37 11.94 2.74
CA GLN A 170 23.80 10.81 3.48
C GLN A 170 23.28 9.70 2.59
N ASP A 171 23.60 8.47 2.98
CA ASP A 171 22.91 7.27 2.51
C ASP A 171 21.72 6.98 3.43
N VAL A 172 20.59 6.68 2.83
CA VAL A 172 19.34 6.45 3.55
C VAL A 172 18.94 4.99 3.46
N ILE A 173 18.60 4.41 4.60
CA ILE A 173 17.89 3.12 4.67
C ILE A 173 16.44 3.41 5.05
N ASP A 174 15.49 3.00 4.21
CA ASP A 174 14.05 3.03 4.45
C ASP A 174 13.59 1.62 4.85
N ALA A 175 13.64 1.34 6.13
CA ALA A 175 13.21 0.06 6.67
C ALA A 175 11.68 0.01 6.80
N TYR A 176 11.07 -1.09 6.35
CA TYR A 176 9.62 -1.24 6.21
C TYR A 176 9.03 -0.28 5.17
N CYS A 177 9.70 -0.14 4.02
CA CYS A 177 9.47 0.94 3.06
C CYS A 177 8.10 0.89 2.35
N GLY A 178 7.38 -0.23 2.38
CA GLY A 178 6.12 -0.39 1.67
C GLY A 178 6.26 -0.08 0.18
N THR A 179 5.47 0.86 -0.32
CA THR A 179 5.53 1.32 -1.72
C THR A 179 6.60 2.39 -1.96
N GLY A 180 7.53 2.55 -1.03
CA GLY A 180 8.70 3.43 -1.14
C GLY A 180 8.41 4.91 -0.88
N THR A 181 7.30 5.26 -0.24
CA THR A 181 6.87 6.65 -0.14
C THR A 181 7.87 7.54 0.59
N ILE A 182 8.35 7.13 1.78
CA ILE A 182 9.31 7.92 2.56
C ILE A 182 10.68 7.96 1.87
N GLY A 183 11.16 6.79 1.41
CA GLY A 183 12.45 6.69 0.74
C GLY A 183 12.51 7.53 -0.54
N LEU A 184 11.47 7.54 -1.35
CA LEU A 184 11.41 8.35 -2.57
C LEU A 184 11.36 9.85 -2.26
N VAL A 185 10.63 10.26 -1.22
CA VAL A 185 10.66 11.65 -0.76
C VAL A 185 12.07 12.01 -0.27
N ALA A 186 12.76 11.13 0.49
CA ALA A 186 14.15 11.34 0.91
C ALA A 186 15.09 11.48 -0.30
N ALA A 187 14.97 10.59 -1.28
CA ALA A 187 15.76 10.63 -2.52
C ALA A 187 15.59 11.96 -3.28
N SER A 188 14.36 12.48 -3.37
CA SER A 188 14.04 13.75 -4.03
C SER A 188 14.48 14.98 -3.25
N ARG A 189 14.79 14.84 -1.95
CA ARG A 189 15.09 15.95 -1.02
C ARG A 189 16.52 15.96 -0.50
N GLY A 190 17.44 15.29 -1.20
CA GLY A 190 18.86 15.43 -0.93
C GLY A 190 19.53 14.21 -0.31
N ALA A 191 18.92 13.03 -0.28
CA ALA A 191 19.67 11.81 -0.01
C ALA A 191 20.65 11.52 -1.16
N ARG A 192 21.88 11.10 -0.83
CA ARG A 192 22.87 10.64 -1.81
C ARG A 192 22.37 9.36 -2.49
N SER A 193 21.97 8.41 -1.70
CA SER A 193 21.35 7.17 -2.14
C SER A 193 20.27 6.72 -1.15
N VAL A 194 19.34 5.92 -1.62
CA VAL A 194 18.28 5.31 -0.79
C VAL A 194 18.20 3.83 -1.06
N VAL A 195 18.18 3.02 -0.01
CA VAL A 195 17.82 1.59 -0.09
C VAL A 195 16.58 1.35 0.75
N GLY A 196 15.49 0.93 0.11
CA GLY A 196 14.25 0.55 0.79
C GLY A 196 14.11 -0.97 0.87
N VAL A 197 13.68 -1.49 2.02
CA VAL A 197 13.42 -2.91 2.22
C VAL A 197 12.03 -3.15 2.77
N ASP A 198 11.34 -4.14 2.19
CA ASP A 198 10.04 -4.62 2.66
C ASP A 198 9.86 -6.09 2.31
N SER A 199 9.17 -6.83 3.15
CA SER A 199 8.91 -8.26 2.95
C SER A 199 7.82 -8.53 1.89
N VAL A 200 7.03 -7.53 1.53
CA VAL A 200 5.90 -7.65 0.61
C VAL A 200 6.36 -7.37 -0.83
N GLU A 201 6.52 -8.43 -1.63
CA GLU A 201 7.01 -8.34 -3.02
C GLU A 201 6.19 -7.37 -3.89
N SER A 202 4.84 -7.36 -3.73
CA SER A 202 3.98 -6.44 -4.49
C SER A 202 4.22 -4.96 -4.12
N ALA A 203 4.55 -4.67 -2.86
CA ALA A 203 4.89 -3.33 -2.41
C ALA A 203 6.22 -2.86 -3.01
N ILE A 204 7.24 -3.73 -3.01
CA ILE A 204 8.55 -3.44 -3.64
C ILE A 204 8.41 -3.24 -5.15
N ARG A 205 7.56 -4.03 -5.82
CA ARG A 205 7.28 -3.79 -7.24
C ARG A 205 6.66 -2.40 -7.45
N ASP A 206 5.69 -2.02 -6.64
CA ASP A 206 5.08 -0.68 -6.70
C ASP A 206 6.11 0.42 -6.37
N ALA A 207 7.02 0.21 -5.39
CA ALA A 207 8.10 1.14 -5.07
C ALA A 207 9.05 1.38 -6.26
N ARG A 208 9.46 0.31 -6.93
CA ARG A 208 10.30 0.41 -8.15
C ARG A 208 9.58 1.12 -9.31
N GLU A 209 8.28 0.86 -9.49
CA GLU A 209 7.46 1.58 -10.46
C GLU A 209 7.33 3.07 -10.11
N ASN A 210 7.15 3.40 -8.82
CA ASN A 210 7.08 4.78 -8.32
C ASN A 210 8.41 5.52 -8.53
N ALA A 211 9.56 4.87 -8.28
CA ALA A 211 10.88 5.44 -8.57
C ALA A 211 11.00 5.81 -10.05
N ARG A 212 10.71 4.85 -10.95
CA ARG A 212 10.75 5.07 -12.40
C ARG A 212 9.80 6.17 -12.87
N HIS A 213 8.58 6.18 -12.35
CA HIS A 213 7.56 7.16 -12.71
C HIS A 213 7.97 8.59 -12.35
N ASN A 214 8.68 8.77 -11.23
CA ASN A 214 9.18 10.06 -10.78
C ASN A 214 10.58 10.40 -11.29
N GLY A 215 11.22 9.55 -12.10
CA GLY A 215 12.59 9.76 -12.59
C GLY A 215 13.64 9.76 -11.48
N ILE A 216 13.40 9.02 -10.39
CA ILE A 216 14.32 8.89 -9.26
C ILE A 216 15.24 7.70 -9.51
N GLU A 217 16.53 7.95 -9.72
CA GLU A 217 17.53 6.96 -10.06
C GLU A 217 18.40 6.53 -8.87
N ASN A 218 18.42 7.35 -7.80
CA ASN A 218 19.22 7.13 -6.59
C ASN A 218 18.46 6.37 -5.49
N ALA A 219 17.34 5.70 -5.81
CA ALA A 219 16.59 4.88 -4.88
C ALA A 219 16.44 3.44 -5.41
N HIS A 220 16.81 2.47 -4.57
CA HIS A 220 16.75 1.04 -4.86
C HIS A 220 15.87 0.34 -3.83
N PHE A 221 15.09 -0.66 -4.26
CA PHE A 221 14.16 -1.36 -3.40
C PHE A 221 14.35 -2.87 -3.46
N VAL A 222 14.45 -3.51 -2.28
CA VAL A 222 14.77 -4.92 -2.10
C VAL A 222 13.63 -5.63 -1.38
N VAL A 223 13.25 -6.82 -1.87
CA VAL A 223 12.33 -7.71 -1.16
C VAL A 223 13.12 -8.45 -0.07
N GLY A 224 12.75 -8.28 1.18
CA GLY A 224 13.43 -8.95 2.27
C GLY A 224 12.84 -8.63 3.65
N ASP A 225 13.22 -9.42 4.62
CA ASP A 225 12.95 -9.13 6.02
C ASP A 225 13.86 -7.99 6.49
N ALA A 226 13.27 -6.96 7.12
CA ALA A 226 14.02 -5.78 7.54
C ALA A 226 15.11 -6.10 8.57
N SER A 227 14.90 -7.10 9.45
CA SER A 227 15.88 -7.50 10.46
C SER A 227 17.06 -8.21 9.83
N ALA A 228 16.78 -9.14 8.90
CA ALA A 228 17.84 -9.84 8.17
C ALA A 228 18.68 -8.86 7.33
N PHE A 229 18.02 -7.96 6.61
CA PHE A 229 18.69 -6.90 5.83
C PHE A 229 19.60 -6.04 6.71
N MET A 230 19.08 -5.52 7.83
CA MET A 230 19.88 -4.68 8.73
C MET A 230 21.07 -5.41 9.33
N ARG A 231 20.92 -6.71 9.66
CA ARG A 231 22.03 -7.53 10.15
C ARG A 231 23.16 -7.67 9.12
N GLU A 232 22.81 -8.00 7.86
CA GLU A 232 23.76 -8.16 6.77
C GLU A 232 24.43 -6.83 6.43
N PHE A 233 23.66 -5.75 6.39
CA PHE A 233 24.18 -4.42 6.14
C PHE A 233 25.12 -3.95 7.26
N ALA A 234 24.80 -4.15 8.52
CA ALA A 234 25.65 -3.80 9.66
C ALA A 234 26.93 -4.65 9.76
N ALA A 235 26.91 -5.88 9.26
CA ALA A 235 28.10 -6.75 9.19
C ALA A 235 29.08 -6.34 8.07
N GLY A 236 28.71 -5.42 7.20
CA GLY A 236 29.55 -5.03 6.04
C GLY A 236 29.52 -6.04 4.89
N ASP A 237 28.69 -7.09 4.99
CA ASP A 237 28.48 -8.09 3.92
C ASP A 237 27.46 -7.62 2.87
N GLY A 238 27.08 -6.34 2.89
CA GLY A 238 26.04 -5.75 2.03
C GLY A 238 26.43 -5.62 0.56
N SER A 239 26.84 -6.73 -0.07
CA SER A 239 26.66 -6.91 -1.51
C SER A 239 25.19 -7.28 -1.70
N ALA A 240 24.36 -6.32 -2.09
CA ALA A 240 23.00 -6.57 -2.58
C ALA A 240 23.07 -7.34 -3.91
N ASP A 241 23.70 -8.51 -3.90
CA ASP A 241 23.82 -9.37 -5.05
C ASP A 241 23.49 -10.80 -4.63
N GLU A 242 22.24 -11.18 -4.89
CA GLU A 242 21.81 -12.48 -5.41
C GLU A 242 20.26 -12.51 -5.42
N GLY A 243 19.70 -12.11 -6.55
CA GLY A 243 18.24 -12.23 -6.76
C GLY A 243 17.66 -11.42 -7.89
N VAL A 244 18.50 -10.84 -8.78
CA VAL A 244 17.99 -10.18 -9.98
C VAL A 244 18.20 -11.08 -11.19
N SER A 245 17.11 -11.67 -11.68
CA SER A 245 17.03 -12.24 -13.02
C SER A 245 17.40 -11.19 -14.05
N SER A 246 18.42 -11.50 -14.81
CA SER A 246 18.82 -11.04 -16.15
C SER A 246 17.95 -9.98 -16.82
N ASP A 247 18.19 -8.71 -16.55
CA ASP A 247 18.23 -7.67 -17.58
C ASP A 247 19.35 -6.71 -17.17
N GLY A 248 20.40 -6.72 -17.98
CA GLY A 248 21.68 -6.09 -17.65
C GLY A 248 21.58 -4.59 -17.46
N ASP A 249 22.05 -4.09 -16.35
CA ASP A 249 23.03 -3.00 -16.30
C ASP A 249 23.56 -2.79 -14.88
N SER A 250 24.91 -2.66 -14.79
CA SER A 250 25.74 -2.05 -13.76
C SER A 250 25.58 -2.47 -12.28
N SER A 251 26.64 -3.10 -11.79
CA SER A 251 27.06 -3.21 -10.40
C SER A 251 26.83 -1.92 -9.61
N THR A 252 25.79 -1.91 -8.76
CA THR A 252 25.64 -0.87 -7.76
C THR A 252 26.35 -1.31 -6.48
N ASN A 253 27.52 -0.73 -6.21
CA ASN A 253 28.14 -0.75 -4.90
C ASN A 253 27.13 -0.19 -3.89
N ALA A 254 26.48 -1.04 -3.14
CA ALA A 254 25.76 -0.65 -1.92
C ALA A 254 26.82 -0.14 -0.94
N GLY A 255 26.77 1.18 -0.69
CA GLY A 255 27.63 2.01 0.09
C GLY A 255 28.76 1.38 0.90
N SER A 256 29.97 1.60 0.44
CA SER A 256 31.16 1.55 1.30
C SER A 256 31.04 2.62 2.39
N ALA A 257 31.49 2.30 3.60
CA ALA A 257 31.37 3.03 4.87
C ALA A 257 32.00 4.46 4.90
N GLU A 258 31.92 5.26 3.86
CA GLU A 258 32.42 6.65 3.82
C GLU A 258 31.31 7.71 3.90
N GLY A 259 30.03 7.31 3.97
CA GLY A 259 28.88 8.22 4.06
C GLY A 259 28.19 8.14 5.41
N GLU A 260 27.61 9.26 5.84
CA GLU A 260 26.76 9.30 7.02
C GLU A 260 25.44 8.57 6.71
N THR A 261 25.12 7.51 7.46
CA THR A 261 23.89 6.75 7.27
C THR A 261 22.75 7.34 8.08
N VAL A 262 21.58 7.48 7.45
CA VAL A 262 20.31 7.82 8.10
C VAL A 262 19.33 6.67 7.92
N VAL A 263 18.67 6.24 8.99
CA VAL A 263 17.69 5.16 8.94
C VAL A 263 16.29 5.72 9.22
N PHE A 264 15.37 5.58 8.27
CA PHE A 264 13.94 5.72 8.50
C PHE A 264 13.36 4.35 8.86
N MET A 265 12.47 4.34 9.84
CA MET A 265 11.75 3.14 10.21
C MET A 265 10.30 3.47 10.57
N ASP A 266 9.37 2.84 9.84
CA ASP A 266 7.91 2.89 10.07
C ASP A 266 7.40 1.46 10.25
N PRO A 267 7.73 0.80 11.38
CA PRO A 267 7.40 -0.60 11.61
C PRO A 267 5.89 -0.80 11.80
N PRO A 268 5.40 -2.06 11.67
CA PRO A 268 4.03 -2.40 12.01
C PRO A 268 3.74 -2.13 13.50
N ARG A 269 2.46 -2.13 13.86
CA ARG A 269 2.00 -1.85 15.25
C ARG A 269 2.67 -2.67 16.33
N ALA A 270 3.20 -3.84 16.01
CA ALA A 270 3.96 -4.70 16.94
C ALA A 270 5.37 -4.14 17.25
N GLY A 271 5.81 -3.11 16.53
CA GLY A 271 7.17 -2.58 16.63
C GLY A 271 8.17 -3.38 15.80
N SER A 272 9.45 -3.04 15.97
CA SER A 272 10.59 -3.77 15.39
C SER A 272 11.06 -4.89 16.32
N THR A 273 11.76 -5.87 15.75
CA THR A 273 12.36 -6.98 16.50
C THR A 273 13.59 -6.52 17.30
N GLU A 274 13.95 -7.25 18.36
CA GLU A 274 15.20 -7.03 19.08
C GLU A 274 16.42 -7.16 18.15
N GLU A 275 16.41 -8.15 17.25
CA GLU A 275 17.47 -8.35 16.24
C GLU A 275 17.66 -7.13 15.36
N PHE A 276 16.56 -6.47 14.91
CA PHE A 276 16.65 -5.24 14.14
C PHE A 276 17.31 -4.11 14.96
N LEU A 277 16.90 -3.95 16.22
CA LEU A 277 17.41 -2.89 17.10
C LEU A 277 18.89 -3.11 17.45
N ASP A 278 19.33 -4.36 17.68
CA ASP A 278 20.72 -4.70 17.90
C ASP A 278 21.58 -4.42 16.66
N SER A 279 21.05 -4.74 15.47
CA SER A 279 21.73 -4.45 14.20
C SER A 279 21.81 -2.94 13.95
N LEU A 280 20.76 -2.20 14.28
CA LEU A 280 20.73 -0.74 14.22
C LEU A 280 21.76 -0.11 15.16
N ALA A 281 21.89 -0.64 16.40
CA ALA A 281 22.90 -0.20 17.34
C ALA A 281 24.33 -0.51 16.88
N THR A 282 24.52 -1.66 16.21
CA THR A 282 25.83 -2.07 15.63
C THR A 282 26.21 -1.17 14.45
N LEU A 283 25.26 -0.85 13.58
CA LEU A 283 25.45 0.07 12.46
C LEU A 283 25.81 1.48 12.94
N ALA A 284 25.30 1.89 14.09
CA ALA A 284 25.48 3.21 14.69
C ALA A 284 25.24 4.36 13.68
N PRO A 285 24.08 4.42 13.01
CA PRO A 285 23.83 5.44 12.01
C PRO A 285 23.89 6.86 12.61
N GLN A 286 24.17 7.84 11.79
CA GLN A 286 24.21 9.24 12.23
C GLN A 286 22.86 9.69 12.82
N ARG A 287 21.76 9.21 12.23
CA ARG A 287 20.40 9.51 12.68
C ARG A 287 19.47 8.33 12.44
N VAL A 288 18.51 8.21 13.35
CA VAL A 288 17.37 7.32 13.20
C VAL A 288 16.09 8.17 13.29
N VAL A 289 15.25 8.07 12.28
CA VAL A 289 13.93 8.71 12.26
C VAL A 289 12.89 7.61 12.43
N TYR A 290 12.33 7.51 13.63
CA TYR A 290 11.32 6.53 13.97
C TYR A 290 9.92 7.13 13.87
N ILE A 291 9.08 6.51 13.05
CA ILE A 291 7.68 6.87 12.86
C ILE A 291 6.83 5.83 13.57
N SER A 292 5.94 6.28 14.47
CA SER A 292 5.11 5.37 15.26
C SER A 292 3.69 5.90 15.38
N CYS A 293 2.72 4.98 15.32
CA CYS A 293 1.31 5.28 15.56
C CYS A 293 0.93 5.19 17.07
N ASN A 294 1.80 4.72 17.94
CA ASN A 294 1.62 4.58 19.40
C ASN A 294 2.70 5.34 20.17
#